data_07ec2fd7ea9b5fc88886dbf47d15551d
#
_entry.id   07ec2fd7ea9b5fc88886dbf47d15551d
#
_cell.length_a   1.000
_cell.length_b   1.000
_cell.length_c   1.000
_cell.angle_alpha   90.00
_cell.angle_beta   90.00
_cell.angle_gamma   90.00
#
_symmetry.space_group_name_H-M   'P 1'
#
loop_
_entity.id
_entity.type
_entity.pdbx_description
1 polymer ?
#
loop_
_entity_poly.entity_id
_entity_poly.type
_entity_poly.pdbx_seq_one_letter_code
_entity_poly.pdbx_strand_id
1 'polypeptide(L)'
;MQNPIGPYPGRQLFSGLTSEGNPCLVYLVTGRSPESRERKAIQMGSKVAIGPLGATAYDPLRHYTAVMNDNSTGIAAVTNGIQTEAIFETYRLLYNVKTQPTKEYLQIIMEGAAAEPDSLHTPRIGAIITSGQGEPVSFLSIKRHDRPALAFDVRMQKGKVTGIAVYNGPMETPGPFDPDSGLPELELKGTGALDIARFLFDISAAANKGQDIRVCTVGAVLKSGAWDVAIVNAH
;
A
#
# COMPACT_ATOMS: atom_id res chain seq x y z
N MET A 1 10.71 -17.80 -2.36
CA MET A 1 9.83 -17.08 -3.33
C MET A 1 10.40 -15.69 -3.45
N GLN A 2 10.48 -15.13 -4.64
CA GLN A 2 10.96 -13.76 -4.85
C GLN A 2 9.77 -12.80 -4.95
N ASN A 3 10.02 -11.52 -4.68
CA ASN A 3 9.02 -10.47 -4.86
C ASN A 3 8.60 -10.38 -6.33
N PRO A 4 7.31 -10.50 -6.66
CA PRO A 4 6.83 -10.54 -8.04
C PRO A 4 7.00 -9.21 -8.80
N ILE A 5 7.22 -8.10 -8.09
CA ILE A 5 7.38 -6.78 -8.72
C ILE A 5 8.82 -6.53 -9.20
N GLY A 6 9.78 -7.32 -8.73
CA GLY A 6 11.18 -7.18 -9.12
C GLY A 6 12.08 -6.65 -8.00
N PRO A 7 13.36 -6.35 -8.32
CA PRO A 7 14.39 -6.12 -7.30
C PRO A 7 14.24 -4.79 -6.54
N TYR A 8 13.58 -3.79 -7.13
CA TYR A 8 13.35 -2.51 -6.45
C TYR A 8 11.94 -1.96 -6.71
N PRO A 9 10.96 -2.30 -5.86
CA PRO A 9 9.60 -1.79 -5.99
C PRO A 9 9.42 -0.36 -5.43
N GLY A 10 10.37 0.15 -4.66
CA GLY A 10 10.24 1.40 -3.90
C GLY A 10 9.20 1.26 -2.78
N ARG A 11 7.99 1.71 -3.02
CA ARG A 11 6.80 1.37 -2.23
C ARG A 11 5.93 0.43 -3.05
N GLN A 12 5.36 -0.56 -2.38
CA GLN A 12 4.39 -1.47 -2.99
C GLN A 12 3.27 -1.79 -2.02
N LEU A 13 2.12 -2.08 -2.57
CA LEU A 13 0.97 -2.54 -1.80
C LEU A 13 0.27 -3.69 -2.52
N PHE A 14 -0.34 -4.53 -1.71
CA PHE A 14 -1.17 -5.64 -2.16
C PHE A 14 -2.50 -5.61 -1.42
N SER A 15 -3.56 -6.00 -2.11
CA SER A 15 -4.90 -6.15 -1.56
C SER A 15 -5.56 -7.42 -2.04
N GLY A 16 -6.42 -8.01 -1.22
CA GLY A 16 -7.16 -9.22 -1.54
C GLY A 16 -7.71 -9.93 -0.31
N LEU A 17 -7.68 -11.27 -0.33
CA LEU A 17 -8.16 -12.10 0.79
C LEU A 17 -7.05 -13.01 1.32
N THR A 18 -7.01 -13.18 2.65
CA THR A 18 -6.22 -14.25 3.28
C THR A 18 -6.75 -15.63 2.87
N SER A 19 -6.01 -16.70 3.19
CA SER A 19 -6.47 -18.09 2.94
C SER A 19 -7.78 -18.44 3.68
N GLU A 20 -8.07 -17.75 4.79
CA GLU A 20 -9.35 -17.86 5.50
C GLU A 20 -10.48 -17.05 4.85
N GLY A 21 -10.18 -16.18 3.89
CA GLY A 21 -11.15 -15.33 3.20
C GLY A 21 -11.35 -13.96 3.88
N ASN A 22 -10.48 -13.59 4.81
CA ASN A 22 -10.53 -12.28 5.44
C ASN A 22 -9.96 -11.18 4.53
N PRO A 23 -10.62 -10.03 4.37
CA PRO A 23 -10.09 -8.89 3.65
C PRO A 23 -8.74 -8.44 4.20
N CYS A 24 -7.77 -8.17 3.33
CA CYS A 24 -6.45 -7.78 3.77
C CYS A 24 -5.76 -6.79 2.84
N LEU A 25 -4.89 -5.97 3.45
CA LEU A 25 -3.98 -5.05 2.79
C LEU A 25 -2.57 -5.29 3.33
N VAL A 26 -1.57 -5.22 2.45
CA VAL A 26 -0.16 -5.25 2.86
C VAL A 26 0.59 -4.14 2.16
N TYR A 27 1.35 -3.35 2.91
CA TYR A 27 2.13 -2.24 2.41
C TYR A 27 3.60 -2.38 2.78
N LEU A 28 4.49 -2.31 1.79
CA LEU A 28 5.94 -2.35 1.98
C LEU A 28 6.56 -1.02 1.57
N VAL A 29 7.50 -0.56 2.38
CA VAL A 29 8.40 0.56 2.07
C VAL A 29 9.82 0.03 1.97
N THR A 30 10.48 0.35 0.85
CA THR A 30 11.92 0.16 0.68
C THR A 30 12.61 1.51 0.45
N GLY A 31 13.90 1.58 0.72
CA GLY A 31 14.70 2.79 0.56
C GLY A 31 16.04 2.52 -0.13
N ARG A 32 16.29 3.16 -1.27
CA ARG A 32 17.53 3.01 -2.04
C ARG A 32 18.68 3.82 -1.45
N SER A 33 18.40 5.03 -0.98
CA SER A 33 19.39 5.91 -0.35
C SER A 33 19.38 5.78 1.19
N PRO A 34 20.45 6.16 1.89
CA PRO A 34 20.47 6.22 3.35
C PRO A 34 19.28 6.99 3.91
N GLU A 35 19.04 8.20 3.41
CA GLU A 35 17.95 9.08 3.88
C GLU A 35 16.57 8.43 3.70
N SER A 36 16.39 7.66 2.63
CA SER A 36 15.11 6.97 2.41
C SER A 36 14.94 5.74 3.30
N ARG A 37 16.01 5.23 3.93
CA ARG A 37 15.94 4.15 4.92
C ARG A 37 15.76 4.65 6.35
N GLU A 38 16.03 5.91 6.66
CA GLU A 38 15.85 6.51 7.99
C GLU A 38 14.38 6.76 8.34
N ARG A 39 13.54 5.75 8.14
CA ARG A 39 12.10 5.79 8.37
C ARG A 39 11.63 4.51 9.06
N LYS A 40 10.48 4.61 9.72
CA LYS A 40 9.76 3.48 10.30
C LYS A 40 8.26 3.68 10.17
N ALA A 41 7.50 2.59 10.28
CA ALA A 41 6.06 2.65 10.48
C ALA A 41 5.75 2.82 11.96
N ILE A 42 4.77 3.66 12.27
CA ILE A 42 4.32 3.99 13.63
C ILE A 42 2.81 3.88 13.66
N GLN A 43 2.27 3.03 14.51
CA GLN A 43 0.82 2.91 14.71
C GLN A 43 0.31 3.99 15.66
N MET A 44 -0.77 4.65 15.26
CA MET A 44 -1.45 5.70 16.01
C MET A 44 -2.96 5.45 15.98
N GLY A 45 -3.45 4.60 16.86
CA GLY A 45 -4.85 4.16 16.85
C GLY A 45 -5.20 3.42 15.55
N SER A 46 -6.19 3.94 14.81
CA SER A 46 -6.65 3.40 13.51
C SER A 46 -5.80 3.86 12.31
N LYS A 47 -4.70 4.57 12.57
CA LYS A 47 -3.78 5.06 11.52
C LYS A 47 -2.40 4.44 11.69
N VAL A 48 -1.70 4.26 10.57
CA VAL A 48 -0.25 3.99 10.56
C VAL A 48 0.43 5.09 9.76
N ALA A 49 1.38 5.76 10.37
CA ALA A 49 2.22 6.75 9.70
C ALA A 49 3.59 6.16 9.35
N ILE A 50 4.16 6.60 8.23
CA ILE A 50 5.58 6.49 7.97
C ILE A 50 6.22 7.75 8.53
N GLY A 51 7.14 7.59 9.45
CA GLY A 51 7.82 8.67 10.14
C GLY A 51 9.33 8.44 10.23
N PRO A 52 10.09 9.40 10.76
CA PRO A 52 11.53 9.29 10.91
C PRO A 52 11.92 8.27 11.98
N LEU A 53 13.11 7.67 11.84
CA LEU A 53 13.70 6.82 12.89
C LEU A 53 14.11 7.64 14.11
N GLY A 54 14.65 8.84 13.89
CA GLY A 54 15.17 9.73 14.92
C GLY A 54 14.53 11.13 14.87
N ALA A 55 15.13 12.08 15.57
CA ALA A 55 14.72 13.48 15.58
C ALA A 55 15.17 14.20 14.29
N THR A 56 14.54 13.90 13.17
CA THR A 56 14.78 14.57 11.89
C THR A 56 13.64 15.53 11.55
N ALA A 57 13.92 16.54 10.71
CA ALA A 57 12.88 17.44 10.24
C ALA A 57 11.79 16.68 9.47
N TYR A 58 10.55 17.12 9.62
CA TYR A 58 9.44 16.58 8.86
C TYR A 58 9.63 16.81 7.36
N ASP A 59 9.46 15.74 6.58
CA ASP A 59 9.52 15.77 5.12
C ASP A 59 8.26 15.11 4.56
N PRO A 60 7.35 15.86 3.93
CA PRO A 60 6.07 15.33 3.45
C PRO A 60 6.20 14.28 2.34
N LEU A 61 7.35 14.17 1.69
CA LEU A 61 7.60 13.13 0.69
C LEU A 61 7.97 11.78 1.34
N ARG A 62 8.45 11.83 2.57
CA ARG A 62 8.92 10.65 3.32
C ARG A 62 8.07 10.34 4.55
N HIS A 63 7.36 11.33 5.10
CA HIS A 63 6.57 11.22 6.32
C HIS A 63 5.11 11.53 6.02
N TYR A 64 4.25 10.52 6.15
CA TYR A 64 2.83 10.62 5.78
C TYR A 64 2.01 9.54 6.47
N THR A 65 0.71 9.75 6.58
CA THR A 65 -0.22 8.68 6.95
C THR A 65 -0.30 7.67 5.81
N ALA A 66 0.18 6.47 6.04
CA ALA A 66 0.20 5.42 5.01
C ALA A 66 -1.07 4.56 5.01
N VAL A 67 -1.59 4.23 6.21
CA VAL A 67 -2.77 3.36 6.35
C VAL A 67 -3.80 4.04 7.26
N MET A 68 -5.06 3.94 6.90
CA MET A 68 -6.21 4.28 7.74
C MET A 68 -7.23 3.16 7.68
N ASN A 69 -7.85 2.86 8.82
CA ASN A 69 -8.91 1.85 8.91
C ASN A 69 -10.04 2.28 9.85
N ASP A 70 -11.22 1.69 9.64
CA ASP A 70 -12.38 1.89 10.50
C ASP A 70 -13.15 0.57 10.65
N ASN A 71 -13.24 0.11 11.89
CA ASN A 71 -13.94 -1.12 12.23
C ASN A 71 -15.45 -1.03 11.98
N SER A 72 -16.04 0.14 12.19
CA SER A 72 -17.49 0.33 12.08
C SER A 72 -18.00 0.23 10.65
N THR A 73 -17.16 0.57 9.69
CA THR A 73 -17.47 0.54 8.24
C THR A 73 -16.80 -0.61 7.50
N GLY A 74 -15.83 -1.29 8.13
CA GLY A 74 -15.02 -2.31 7.47
C GLY A 74 -14.13 -1.75 6.34
N ILE A 75 -13.80 -0.45 6.38
CA ILE A 75 -13.01 0.23 5.36
C ILE A 75 -11.55 0.30 5.81
N ALA A 76 -10.62 0.07 4.87
CA ALA A 76 -9.22 0.42 5.05
C ALA A 76 -8.63 0.96 3.75
N ALA A 77 -7.84 2.04 3.87
CA ALA A 77 -7.11 2.67 2.77
C ALA A 77 -5.61 2.62 3.02
N VAL A 78 -4.84 2.50 1.95
CA VAL A 78 -3.38 2.59 2.00
C VAL A 78 -2.82 3.34 0.80
N THR A 79 -1.85 4.22 1.03
CA THR A 79 -1.15 4.94 -0.05
C THR A 79 0.32 5.21 0.31
N ASN A 80 1.06 5.69 -0.68
CA ASN A 80 2.45 6.13 -0.49
C ASN A 80 2.58 7.66 -0.30
N GLY A 81 1.54 8.35 0.17
CA GLY A 81 1.60 9.81 0.33
C GLY A 81 0.38 10.43 1.03
N ILE A 82 0.18 11.71 0.82
CA ILE A 82 -0.82 12.53 1.52
C ILE A 82 -2.28 12.24 1.11
N GLN A 83 -2.50 11.47 0.07
CA GLN A 83 -3.84 11.17 -0.47
C GLN A 83 -4.63 10.13 0.35
N THR A 84 -4.03 9.51 1.37
CA THR A 84 -4.67 8.45 2.18
C THR A 84 -5.97 8.94 2.82
N GLU A 85 -5.96 10.12 3.42
CA GLU A 85 -7.15 10.67 4.09
C GLU A 85 -8.27 10.98 3.09
N ALA A 86 -7.94 11.56 1.94
CA ALA A 86 -8.93 11.88 0.90
C ALA A 86 -9.62 10.60 0.37
N ILE A 87 -8.86 9.54 0.14
CA ILE A 87 -9.41 8.24 -0.29
C ILE A 87 -10.29 7.67 0.82
N PHE A 88 -9.76 7.56 2.04
CA PHE A 88 -10.47 6.97 3.17
C PHE A 88 -11.80 7.68 3.45
N GLU A 89 -11.79 9.03 3.56
CA GLU A 89 -12.98 9.80 3.88
C GLU A 89 -14.02 9.77 2.76
N THR A 90 -13.60 9.73 1.49
CA THR A 90 -14.54 9.58 0.38
C THR A 90 -15.27 8.25 0.46
N TYR A 91 -14.58 7.12 0.66
CA TYR A 91 -15.24 5.83 0.74
C TYR A 91 -16.07 5.68 2.02
N ARG A 92 -15.67 6.31 3.13
CA ARG A 92 -16.48 6.40 4.33
C ARG A 92 -17.77 7.22 4.09
N LEU A 93 -17.70 8.30 3.31
CA LEU A 93 -18.90 9.05 2.91
C LEU A 93 -19.81 8.18 2.04
N LEU A 94 -19.27 7.48 1.02
CA LEU A 94 -20.06 6.56 0.18
C LEU A 94 -20.79 5.52 1.03
N TYR A 95 -20.10 4.94 2.01
CA TYR A 95 -20.71 4.01 2.98
C TYR A 95 -21.89 4.65 3.72
N ASN A 96 -21.70 5.86 4.27
CA ASN A 96 -22.72 6.55 5.06
C ASN A 96 -23.96 6.90 4.22
N VAL A 97 -23.78 7.27 2.96
CA VAL A 97 -24.89 7.58 2.03
C VAL A 97 -25.39 6.35 1.26
N LYS A 98 -24.93 5.16 1.61
CA LYS A 98 -25.31 3.88 0.99
C LYS A 98 -25.10 3.84 -0.52
N THR A 99 -24.08 4.50 -1.01
CA THR A 99 -23.66 4.46 -2.41
C THR A 99 -22.65 3.34 -2.61
N GLN A 100 -22.80 2.57 -3.66
CA GLN A 100 -21.88 1.49 -4.01
C GLN A 100 -20.47 2.04 -4.26
N PRO A 101 -19.43 1.47 -3.64
CA PRO A 101 -18.06 1.84 -3.92
C PRO A 101 -17.65 1.36 -5.30
N THR A 102 -16.99 2.22 -6.08
CA THR A 102 -16.43 1.88 -7.38
C THR A 102 -15.00 2.41 -7.52
N LYS A 103 -14.24 1.84 -8.45
CA LYS A 103 -12.85 2.26 -8.71
C LYS A 103 -12.75 3.68 -9.29
N GLU A 104 -13.80 4.18 -9.94
CA GLU A 104 -13.84 5.51 -10.54
C GLU A 104 -13.68 6.61 -9.48
N TYR A 105 -14.23 6.42 -8.27
CA TYR A 105 -13.99 7.34 -7.16
C TYR A 105 -12.51 7.38 -6.77
N LEU A 106 -11.85 6.20 -6.70
CA LEU A 106 -10.42 6.13 -6.43
C LEU A 106 -9.61 6.81 -7.54
N GLN A 107 -9.97 6.58 -8.81
CA GLN A 107 -9.32 7.20 -9.95
C GLN A 107 -9.41 8.73 -9.91
N ILE A 108 -10.60 9.29 -9.62
CA ILE A 108 -10.81 10.74 -9.53
C ILE A 108 -9.95 11.36 -8.43
N ILE A 109 -9.90 10.74 -7.25
CA ILE A 109 -9.08 11.24 -6.14
C ILE A 109 -7.60 11.19 -6.51
N MET A 110 -7.16 10.08 -7.11
CA MET A 110 -5.77 9.90 -7.52
C MET A 110 -5.37 10.82 -8.66
N GLU A 111 -6.30 11.21 -9.54
CA GLU A 111 -6.03 12.21 -10.59
C GLU A 111 -5.65 13.58 -9.98
N GLY A 112 -6.25 13.95 -8.87
CA GLY A 112 -5.88 15.15 -8.11
C GLY A 112 -4.53 15.06 -7.38
N ALA A 113 -3.96 13.86 -7.26
CA ALA A 113 -2.69 13.64 -6.60
C ALA A 113 -1.53 13.77 -7.60
N ALA A 114 -0.78 14.87 -7.56
CA ALA A 114 0.44 15.00 -8.37
C ALA A 114 1.47 13.92 -8.02
N ALA A 115 2.26 13.46 -9.00
CA ALA A 115 3.45 12.66 -8.74
C ALA A 115 4.39 13.39 -7.76
N GLU A 116 5.28 12.66 -7.08
CA GLU A 116 6.24 13.31 -6.19
C GLU A 116 7.16 14.25 -6.98
N PRO A 117 7.45 15.46 -6.47
CA PRO A 117 8.34 16.39 -7.12
C PRO A 117 9.83 16.03 -6.89
N ASP A 118 10.15 14.76 -7.08
CA ASP A 118 11.51 14.24 -7.03
C ASP A 118 12.05 13.99 -8.45
N SER A 119 13.34 13.71 -8.56
CA SER A 119 14.00 13.49 -9.87
C SER A 119 13.48 12.26 -10.63
N LEU A 120 12.79 11.36 -9.96
CA LEU A 120 12.19 10.16 -10.56
C LEU A 120 10.70 10.35 -10.88
N HIS A 121 10.13 11.50 -10.55
CA HIS A 121 8.68 11.73 -10.64
C HIS A 121 7.89 10.56 -10.05
N THR A 122 8.26 10.17 -8.81
CA THR A 122 7.75 8.97 -8.14
C THR A 122 6.23 8.89 -8.22
N PRO A 123 5.68 7.81 -8.79
CA PRO A 123 4.23 7.64 -8.89
C PRO A 123 3.54 7.63 -7.53
N ARG A 124 2.31 8.11 -7.48
CA ARG A 124 1.41 7.86 -6.36
C ARG A 124 0.69 6.54 -6.59
N ILE A 125 0.66 5.71 -5.56
CA ILE A 125 -0.10 4.47 -5.53
C ILE A 125 -1.08 4.48 -4.37
N GLY A 126 -2.21 3.84 -4.55
CA GLY A 126 -3.24 3.74 -3.54
C GLY A 126 -4.06 2.48 -3.66
N ALA A 127 -4.60 2.03 -2.54
CA ALA A 127 -5.61 0.99 -2.47
C ALA A 127 -6.67 1.34 -1.44
N ILE A 128 -7.85 0.82 -1.70
CA ILE A 128 -8.99 0.85 -0.78
C ILE A 128 -9.64 -0.53 -0.77
N ILE A 129 -10.05 -0.98 0.39
CA ILE A 129 -10.87 -2.17 0.57
C ILE A 129 -12.07 -1.80 1.44
N THR A 130 -13.25 -2.29 1.05
CA THR A 130 -14.49 -2.08 1.78
C THR A 130 -15.22 -3.40 1.97
N SER A 131 -15.78 -3.63 3.16
CA SER A 131 -16.45 -4.88 3.53
C SER A 131 -17.79 -4.67 4.25
N GLY A 132 -18.20 -3.43 4.46
CA GLY A 132 -19.36 -3.12 5.31
C GLY A 132 -20.72 -3.10 4.60
N GLN A 133 -20.77 -3.24 3.28
CA GLN A 133 -22.01 -3.15 2.48
C GLN A 133 -22.25 -4.40 1.61
N GLY A 134 -21.78 -5.56 2.02
CA GLY A 134 -21.93 -6.81 1.28
C GLY A 134 -20.61 -7.56 1.13
N GLU A 135 -20.42 -8.24 0.01
CA GLU A 135 -19.15 -8.90 -0.29
C GLU A 135 -18.01 -7.86 -0.34
N PRO A 136 -16.82 -8.21 0.17
CA PRO A 136 -15.71 -7.29 0.16
C PRO A 136 -15.28 -6.95 -1.28
N VAL A 137 -15.07 -5.68 -1.54
CA VAL A 137 -14.49 -5.18 -2.80
C VAL A 137 -13.23 -4.37 -2.52
N SER A 138 -12.30 -4.42 -3.46
CA SER A 138 -11.06 -3.66 -3.34
C SER A 138 -10.63 -3.11 -4.68
N PHE A 139 -9.98 -1.95 -4.64
CA PHE A 139 -9.47 -1.24 -5.81
C PHE A 139 -8.03 -0.82 -5.58
N LEU A 140 -7.22 -0.88 -6.65
CA LEU A 140 -5.86 -0.38 -6.71
C LEU A 140 -5.80 0.81 -7.67
N SER A 141 -4.91 1.75 -7.43
CA SER A 141 -4.70 2.87 -8.34
C SER A 141 -3.26 3.34 -8.38
N ILE A 142 -2.85 3.87 -9.54
CA ILE A 142 -1.57 4.53 -9.77
C ILE A 142 -1.78 5.83 -10.53
N LYS A 143 -1.09 6.90 -10.08
CA LYS A 143 -0.95 8.16 -10.80
C LYS A 143 0.52 8.37 -11.12
N ARG A 144 0.85 8.31 -12.39
CA ARG A 144 2.17 8.66 -12.94
C ARG A 144 2.15 10.13 -13.40
N HIS A 145 3.33 10.72 -13.55
CA HIS A 145 3.45 12.10 -14.06
C HIS A 145 3.10 12.23 -15.54
N ASP A 146 3.30 11.16 -16.32
CA ASP A 146 3.23 11.14 -17.78
C ASP A 146 1.86 10.70 -18.34
N ARG A 147 0.89 10.34 -17.48
CA ARG A 147 -0.45 9.91 -17.90
C ARG A 147 -1.52 10.10 -16.83
N PRO A 148 -2.81 10.06 -17.18
CA PRO A 148 -3.92 10.07 -16.23
C PRO A 148 -3.81 8.96 -15.20
N ALA A 149 -4.47 9.14 -14.04
CA ALA A 149 -4.59 8.09 -13.05
C ALA A 149 -5.35 6.89 -13.61
N LEU A 150 -4.92 5.71 -13.24
CA LEU A 150 -5.58 4.45 -13.56
C LEU A 150 -6.05 3.79 -12.27
N ALA A 151 -7.23 3.16 -12.32
CA ALA A 151 -7.74 2.37 -11.22
C ALA A 151 -8.23 0.99 -11.70
N PHE A 152 -8.04 -0.01 -10.86
CA PHE A 152 -8.24 -1.42 -11.19
C PHE A 152 -9.07 -2.11 -10.12
N ASP A 153 -9.95 -3.01 -10.54
CA ASP A 153 -10.63 -3.93 -9.66
C ASP A 153 -9.65 -5.02 -9.18
N VAL A 154 -9.69 -5.34 -7.90
CA VAL A 154 -8.96 -6.48 -7.33
C VAL A 154 -9.87 -7.71 -7.36
N ARG A 155 -9.37 -8.80 -7.92
CA ARG A 155 -10.07 -10.08 -7.86
C ARG A 155 -9.99 -10.64 -6.43
N MET A 156 -11.12 -10.64 -5.73
CA MET A 156 -11.24 -11.14 -4.36
C MET A 156 -11.26 -12.68 -4.33
N GLN A 157 -10.09 -13.28 -4.26
CA GLN A 157 -9.90 -14.74 -4.22
C GLN A 157 -9.14 -15.15 -2.96
N LYS A 158 -9.63 -16.17 -2.23
CA LYS A 158 -8.98 -16.68 -1.01
C LYS A 158 -7.53 -17.07 -1.27
N GLY A 159 -6.65 -16.60 -0.40
CA GLY A 159 -5.22 -16.86 -0.44
C GLY A 159 -4.45 -16.06 -1.49
N LYS A 160 -5.11 -15.14 -2.22
CA LYS A 160 -4.46 -14.32 -3.24
C LYS A 160 -4.62 -12.83 -3.00
N VAL A 161 -3.59 -12.11 -3.34
CA VAL A 161 -3.57 -10.65 -3.35
C VAL A 161 -3.02 -10.14 -4.67
N THR A 162 -3.59 -9.04 -5.15
CA THR A 162 -3.13 -8.31 -6.32
C THR A 162 -2.36 -7.08 -5.87
N GLY A 163 -1.26 -6.75 -6.53
CA GLY A 163 -0.35 -5.71 -6.10
C GLY A 163 -0.10 -4.61 -7.12
N ILE A 164 0.49 -3.52 -6.63
CA ILE A 164 0.98 -2.40 -7.41
C ILE A 164 2.22 -1.81 -6.71
N ALA A 165 3.11 -1.20 -7.48
CA ALA A 165 4.32 -0.57 -6.95
C ALA A 165 4.56 0.81 -7.55
N VAL A 166 5.49 1.56 -6.98
CA VAL A 166 5.91 2.84 -7.59
C VAL A 166 6.91 2.61 -8.71
N TYR A 167 7.74 1.57 -8.60
CA TYR A 167 8.80 1.29 -9.57
C TYR A 167 8.78 -0.13 -10.07
N ASN A 168 9.40 -0.30 -11.24
CA ASN A 168 9.80 -1.57 -11.81
C ASN A 168 11.22 -1.44 -12.37
N GLY A 169 11.96 -2.55 -12.47
CA GLY A 169 13.29 -2.57 -13.08
C GLY A 169 14.46 -2.58 -12.08
N PRO A 170 15.67 -2.27 -12.57
CA PRO A 170 16.87 -2.37 -11.76
C PRO A 170 16.97 -1.22 -10.74
N MET A 171 17.70 -1.48 -9.65
CA MET A 171 17.81 -0.56 -8.53
C MET A 171 18.53 0.75 -8.90
N GLU A 172 19.46 0.69 -9.82
CA GLU A 172 20.27 1.85 -10.25
C GLU A 172 19.44 2.87 -11.03
N THR A 173 18.53 2.36 -11.87
CA THR A 173 17.71 3.17 -12.78
C THR A 173 16.27 2.67 -12.80
N PRO A 174 15.54 2.78 -11.68
CA PRO A 174 14.17 2.27 -11.62
C PRO A 174 13.25 3.12 -12.50
N GLY A 175 12.52 2.46 -13.39
CA GLY A 175 11.44 3.08 -14.15
C GLY A 175 10.14 3.11 -13.33
N PRO A 176 9.18 3.97 -13.69
CA PRO A 176 7.85 3.93 -13.09
C PRO A 176 7.17 2.60 -13.39
N PHE A 177 6.43 2.07 -12.42
CA PHE A 177 5.68 0.83 -12.61
C PHE A 177 4.68 0.99 -13.77
N ASP A 178 4.65 -0.01 -14.65
CA ASP A 178 3.74 -0.05 -15.79
C ASP A 178 2.64 -1.10 -15.58
N PRO A 179 1.40 -0.68 -15.26
CA PRO A 179 0.29 -1.58 -15.03
C PRO A 179 -0.26 -2.21 -16.32
N ASP A 180 0.11 -1.70 -17.50
CA ASP A 180 -0.38 -2.24 -18.79
C ASP A 180 0.22 -3.63 -19.08
N SER A 181 1.33 -3.97 -18.42
CA SER A 181 1.90 -5.33 -18.42
C SER A 181 1.16 -6.33 -17.52
N GLY A 182 0.11 -5.89 -16.84
CA GLY A 182 -0.67 -6.64 -15.87
C GLY A 182 -0.26 -6.34 -14.42
N LEU A 183 -1.21 -6.52 -13.51
CA LEU A 183 -0.93 -6.38 -12.08
C LEU A 183 -0.37 -7.69 -11.52
N PRO A 184 0.70 -7.64 -10.71
CA PRO A 184 1.26 -8.84 -10.10
C PRO A 184 0.29 -9.47 -9.10
N GLU A 185 0.16 -10.77 -9.16
CA GLU A 185 -0.55 -11.55 -8.16
C GLU A 185 0.44 -12.28 -7.26
N LEU A 186 0.09 -12.44 -6.00
CA LEU A 186 0.89 -13.13 -4.99
C LEU A 186 0.00 -14.08 -4.20
N GLU A 187 0.43 -15.33 -4.06
CA GLU A 187 -0.14 -16.27 -3.09
C GLU A 187 0.32 -15.86 -1.68
N LEU A 188 -0.64 -15.41 -0.89
CA LEU A 188 -0.38 -14.88 0.43
C LEU A 188 -0.18 -16.03 1.43
N LYS A 189 0.91 -16.00 2.18
CA LYS A 189 1.14 -16.92 3.29
C LYS A 189 0.79 -16.25 4.61
N GLY A 190 0.02 -16.96 5.44
CA GLY A 190 -0.46 -16.47 6.72
C GLY A 190 -1.90 -15.97 6.69
N THR A 191 -2.49 -15.80 7.86
CA THR A 191 -3.90 -15.42 8.04
C THR A 191 -4.07 -14.20 8.95
N GLY A 192 -3.05 -13.87 9.74
CA GLY A 192 -3.01 -12.70 10.63
C GLY A 192 -2.21 -11.54 10.03
N ALA A 193 -2.44 -10.34 10.55
CA ALA A 193 -1.77 -9.13 10.07
C ALA A 193 -0.24 -9.23 10.17
N LEU A 194 0.28 -9.78 11.26
CA LEU A 194 1.73 -9.96 11.46
C LEU A 194 2.32 -10.99 10.48
N ASP A 195 1.59 -12.07 10.21
CA ASP A 195 2.07 -13.11 9.30
C ASP A 195 2.24 -12.58 7.88
N ILE A 196 1.21 -11.86 7.37
CA ILE A 196 1.24 -11.30 6.02
C ILE A 196 2.27 -10.16 5.90
N ALA A 197 2.46 -9.36 6.96
CA ALA A 197 3.49 -8.33 7.00
C ALA A 197 4.90 -8.96 6.94
N ARG A 198 5.18 -9.96 7.77
CA ARG A 198 6.46 -10.69 7.75
C ARG A 198 6.70 -11.38 6.41
N PHE A 199 5.70 -12.06 5.89
CA PHE A 199 5.82 -12.75 4.61
C PHE A 199 6.27 -11.79 3.49
N LEU A 200 5.60 -10.62 3.35
CA LEU A 200 5.99 -9.64 2.34
C LEU A 200 7.37 -9.03 2.62
N PHE A 201 7.68 -8.75 3.90
CA PHE A 201 8.98 -8.26 4.31
C PHE A 201 10.11 -9.22 3.90
N ASP A 202 9.93 -10.52 4.16
CA ASP A 202 10.95 -11.55 3.92
C ASP A 202 11.21 -11.78 2.43
N ILE A 203 10.15 -11.87 1.61
CA ILE A 203 10.32 -12.07 0.15
C ILE A 203 10.84 -10.82 -0.58
N SER A 204 10.85 -9.67 0.09
CA SER A 204 11.33 -8.38 -0.45
C SER A 204 12.78 -8.09 -0.05
N ALA A 205 13.49 -9.05 0.51
CA ALA A 205 14.90 -8.89 0.87
C ALA A 205 15.75 -8.61 -0.38
N ALA A 206 16.39 -7.46 -0.37
CA ALA A 206 17.35 -7.05 -1.40
C ALA A 206 18.36 -6.07 -0.78
N ALA A 207 19.51 -5.89 -1.44
CA ALA A 207 20.55 -5.00 -0.95
C ALA A 207 20.96 -3.98 -2.00
N ASN A 208 21.24 -2.77 -1.55
CA ASN A 208 21.90 -1.74 -2.33
C ASN A 208 23.26 -1.39 -1.69
N LYS A 209 24.35 -1.57 -2.41
CA LYS A 209 25.72 -1.35 -1.90
C LYS A 209 25.97 -2.09 -0.58
N GLY A 210 25.51 -3.34 -0.48
CA GLY A 210 25.67 -4.20 0.70
C GLY A 210 24.73 -3.91 1.87
N GLN A 211 23.82 -2.95 1.75
CA GLN A 211 22.86 -2.61 2.78
C GLN A 211 21.44 -3.03 2.42
N ASP A 212 20.71 -3.61 3.35
CA ASP A 212 19.31 -3.96 3.18
C ASP A 212 18.48 -2.73 2.82
N ILE A 213 17.64 -2.86 1.80
CA ILE A 213 16.77 -1.77 1.34
C ILE A 213 15.42 -1.73 2.05
N ARG A 214 15.06 -2.76 2.80
CA ARG A 214 13.76 -2.80 3.50
C ARG A 214 13.70 -1.75 4.59
N VAL A 215 12.56 -1.08 4.69
CA VAL A 215 12.29 -0.07 5.72
C VAL A 215 11.25 -0.61 6.70
N CYS A 216 10.08 -0.91 6.19
CA CYS A 216 9.00 -1.47 7.00
C CYS A 216 7.94 -2.14 6.12
N THR A 217 7.15 -3.01 6.76
CA THR A 217 5.90 -3.54 6.19
C THR A 217 4.78 -3.37 7.18
N VAL A 218 3.59 -3.06 6.66
CA VAL A 218 2.35 -2.96 7.43
C VAL A 218 1.37 -3.97 6.86
N GLY A 219 0.89 -4.88 7.69
CA GLY A 219 -0.22 -5.78 7.37
C GLY A 219 -1.49 -5.30 8.06
N ALA A 220 -2.62 -5.37 7.38
CA ALA A 220 -3.94 -5.13 7.94
C ALA A 220 -4.90 -6.23 7.48
N VAL A 221 -5.62 -6.85 8.42
CA VAL A 221 -6.57 -7.94 8.16
C VAL A 221 -7.86 -7.63 8.90
N LEU A 222 -8.99 -7.66 8.19
CA LEU A 222 -10.31 -7.53 8.81
C LEU A 222 -10.78 -8.92 9.28
N LYS A 223 -10.79 -9.12 10.60
CA LYS A 223 -11.20 -10.39 11.21
C LYS A 223 -12.29 -10.12 12.25
N SER A 224 -13.40 -10.85 12.14
CA SER A 224 -14.54 -10.74 13.07
C SER A 224 -15.04 -9.28 13.24
N GLY A 225 -15.05 -8.51 12.17
CA GLY A 225 -15.51 -7.11 12.16
C GLY A 225 -14.52 -6.08 12.71
N ALA A 226 -13.28 -6.48 13.02
CA ALA A 226 -12.25 -5.56 13.49
C ALA A 226 -10.97 -5.68 12.63
N TRP A 227 -10.36 -4.53 12.34
CA TRP A 227 -9.05 -4.48 11.70
C TRP A 227 -7.96 -4.81 12.71
N ASP A 228 -7.26 -5.92 12.48
CA ASP A 228 -5.98 -6.24 13.10
C ASP A 228 -4.88 -5.61 12.23
N VAL A 229 -3.98 -4.83 12.85
CA VAL A 229 -2.89 -4.14 12.15
C VAL A 229 -1.57 -4.49 12.81
N ALA A 230 -0.61 -4.92 12.01
CA ALA A 230 0.72 -5.25 12.49
C ALA A 230 1.80 -4.60 11.64
N ILE A 231 2.92 -4.29 12.28
CA ILE A 231 4.07 -3.61 11.69
C ILE A 231 5.31 -4.47 11.86
N VAL A 232 6.10 -4.56 10.78
CA VAL A 232 7.47 -5.07 10.81
C VAL A 232 8.38 -3.94 10.35
N ASN A 233 9.23 -3.43 11.23
CA ASN A 233 10.27 -2.45 10.92
C ASN A 233 11.62 -3.16 10.77
N ALA A 234 12.49 -2.65 9.89
CA ALA A 234 13.84 -3.18 9.70
C ALA A 234 14.80 -2.83 10.87
N HIS A 235 14.44 -1.86 11.71
CA HIS A 235 15.24 -1.34 12.82
C HIS A 235 14.45 -1.37 14.12
#